data_63e5551e31d4961c17628e1a7826cafe
#
_entry.id   63e5551e31d4961c17628e1a7826cafe
#
_cell.length_a   1.000
_cell.length_b   1.000
_cell.length_c   1.000
_cell.angle_alpha   90.00
_cell.angle_beta   90.00
_cell.angle_gamma   90.00
#
_symmetry.space_group_name_H-M   'P 1'
#
loop_
_entity.id
_entity.type
_entity.pdbx_description
1 polymer ?
#
loop_
_entity_poly.entity_id
_entity_poly.type
_entity_poly.pdbx_seq_one_letter_code
_entity_poly.pdbx_strand_id
1 'polypeptide(L)'
;MTIDSVKKMKDALCEKLKVSFGSTVEEANDAQMMRASALVLRDVMAERSVDTMRETREEHRRQVHYLSMEFLMGRSLMKNAFNLGVGEILTEALDELGFRAADIFESEPDAGLGNGGLGRLAACYLDSMTTLDIPAAGYSICYELGIFRQRIVDGQQVELPDNWKDLGGAWLLPKPQETETVCFGGTVRQFWDDGRLHVVPEGETEVLAIPCDMEIAGYGTDHVNTLRLWDAKSPTPLDMSLFSQGEYLRAQEQHAMAETIAKVLYPEDNHPEGKSLRLKQQYFFVSATVQSIVRKHIEVYGTAANFHEKNVIQINDTHPALVI
;
A
#
# COMPACT_ATOMS: atom_id res chain seq x y z
N MET A 1 9.26 14.14 14.95
CA MET A 1 8.31 15.10 15.59
C MET A 1 7.71 14.45 16.83
N THR A 2 8.03 14.91 18.03
CA THR A 2 7.47 14.31 19.26
C THR A 2 6.21 15.08 19.67
N ILE A 3 5.08 14.41 19.65
CA ILE A 3 3.78 14.96 20.10
C ILE A 3 3.52 14.45 21.53
N ASP A 4 3.89 15.25 22.49
CA ASP A 4 3.81 14.94 23.93
C ASP A 4 2.80 15.78 24.71
N SER A 5 2.04 16.63 24.02
CA SER A 5 1.06 17.52 24.63
C SER A 5 -0.06 17.90 23.66
N VAL A 6 -1.24 18.20 24.24
CA VAL A 6 -2.41 18.67 23.50
C VAL A 6 -2.09 19.93 22.68
N LYS A 7 -1.30 20.85 23.24
CA LYS A 7 -0.89 22.05 22.51
C LYS A 7 -0.12 21.73 21.23
N LYS A 8 0.89 20.85 21.31
CA LYS A 8 1.67 20.45 20.12
C LYS A 8 0.80 19.73 19.09
N MET A 9 -0.14 18.90 19.53
CA MET A 9 -1.09 18.24 18.65
C MET A 9 -1.98 19.25 17.91
N LYS A 10 -2.54 20.23 18.65
CA LYS A 10 -3.34 21.32 18.05
C LYS A 10 -2.54 22.12 17.03
N ASP A 11 -1.32 22.53 17.39
CA ASP A 11 -0.45 23.30 16.49
C ASP A 11 -0.17 22.49 15.20
N ALA A 12 0.08 21.17 15.31
CA ALA A 12 0.31 20.29 14.18
C ALA A 12 -0.95 20.11 13.30
N LEU A 13 -2.13 19.95 13.91
CA LEU A 13 -3.41 19.86 13.19
C LEU A 13 -3.71 21.14 12.41
N CYS A 14 -3.56 22.29 13.06
CA CYS A 14 -3.75 23.60 12.43
C CYS A 14 -2.78 23.81 11.25
N GLU A 15 -1.52 23.43 11.42
CA GLU A 15 -0.51 23.52 10.36
C GLU A 15 -0.87 22.60 9.19
N LYS A 16 -1.31 21.35 9.43
CA LYS A 16 -1.75 20.43 8.37
C LYS A 16 -2.99 20.93 7.65
N LEU A 17 -3.98 21.48 8.35
CA LEU A 17 -5.14 22.11 7.72
C LEU A 17 -4.72 23.22 6.78
N LYS A 18 -3.86 24.11 7.24
CA LYS A 18 -3.37 25.25 6.46
C LYS A 18 -2.54 24.82 5.24
N VAL A 19 -1.55 23.96 5.45
CA VAL A 19 -0.56 23.62 4.40
C VAL A 19 -1.14 22.61 3.39
N SER A 20 -1.91 21.61 3.85
CA SER A 20 -2.40 20.54 2.98
C SER A 20 -3.79 20.83 2.38
N PHE A 21 -4.59 21.70 3.01
CA PHE A 21 -5.97 21.95 2.57
C PHE A 21 -6.28 23.43 2.31
N GLY A 22 -5.36 24.36 2.64
CA GLY A 22 -5.60 25.81 2.50
C GLY A 22 -6.76 26.30 3.35
N SER A 23 -7.04 25.65 4.50
CA SER A 23 -8.21 25.88 5.34
C SER A 23 -7.80 26.25 6.76
N THR A 24 -8.61 27.06 7.43
CA THR A 24 -8.50 27.29 8.88
C THR A 24 -9.33 26.26 9.64
N VAL A 25 -9.20 26.25 10.98
CA VAL A 25 -9.98 25.34 11.85
C VAL A 25 -11.49 25.64 11.74
N GLU A 26 -11.85 26.92 11.65
CA GLU A 26 -13.24 27.38 11.58
C GLU A 26 -13.92 27.04 10.24
N GLU A 27 -13.12 26.85 9.18
CA GLU A 27 -13.58 26.53 7.83
C GLU A 27 -13.53 25.03 7.52
N ALA A 28 -12.78 24.28 8.32
CA ALA A 28 -12.54 22.86 8.07
C ALA A 28 -13.78 22.01 8.37
N ASN A 29 -14.04 21.02 7.54
CA ASN A 29 -15.02 19.97 7.79
C ASN A 29 -14.38 18.71 8.40
N ASP A 30 -15.21 17.77 8.87
CA ASP A 30 -14.77 16.52 9.50
C ASP A 30 -13.82 15.71 8.62
N ALA A 31 -14.06 15.65 7.32
CA ALA A 31 -13.19 14.92 6.37
C ALA A 31 -11.80 15.56 6.27
N GLN A 32 -11.72 16.89 6.28
CA GLN A 32 -10.44 17.61 6.28
C GLN A 32 -9.70 17.42 7.61
N MET A 33 -10.42 17.48 8.73
CA MET A 33 -9.84 17.27 10.06
C MET A 33 -9.37 15.83 10.25
N MET A 34 -10.13 14.83 9.79
CA MET A 34 -9.72 13.42 9.78
C MET A 34 -8.42 13.24 8.98
N ARG A 35 -8.35 13.78 7.76
CA ARG A 35 -7.14 13.70 6.94
C ARG A 35 -5.96 14.45 7.55
N ALA A 36 -6.18 15.61 8.19
CA ALA A 36 -5.14 16.33 8.90
C ALA A 36 -4.60 15.51 10.07
N SER A 37 -5.48 14.85 10.83
CA SER A 37 -5.12 13.94 11.93
C SER A 37 -4.29 12.75 11.42
N ALA A 38 -4.72 12.12 10.32
CA ALA A 38 -3.97 11.03 9.68
C ALA A 38 -2.58 11.48 9.22
N LEU A 39 -2.47 12.66 8.62
CA LEU A 39 -1.18 13.21 8.17
C LEU A 39 -0.23 13.53 9.34
N VAL A 40 -0.76 14.03 10.46
CA VAL A 40 0.06 14.27 11.67
C VAL A 40 0.61 12.97 12.23
N LEU A 41 -0.22 11.94 12.38
CA LEU A 41 0.23 10.63 12.87
C LEU A 41 1.20 9.96 11.88
N ARG A 42 0.95 10.08 10.58
CA ARG A 42 1.85 9.57 9.55
C ARG A 42 3.25 10.20 9.63
N ASP A 43 3.35 11.50 9.90
CA ASP A 43 4.65 12.16 10.05
C ASP A 43 5.43 11.58 11.24
N VAL A 44 4.76 11.30 12.37
CA VAL A 44 5.39 10.65 13.52
C VAL A 44 5.87 9.24 13.18
N MET A 45 5.03 8.46 12.47
CA MET A 45 5.37 7.11 12.06
C MET A 45 6.52 7.10 11.05
N ALA A 46 6.56 8.06 10.13
CA ALA A 46 7.62 8.16 9.13
C ALA A 46 9.01 8.37 9.74
N GLU A 47 9.11 9.21 10.78
CA GLU A 47 10.37 9.39 11.52
C GLU A 47 10.82 8.06 12.18
N ARG A 48 9.90 7.38 12.89
CA ARG A 48 10.19 6.09 13.53
C ARG A 48 10.54 5.00 12.52
N SER A 49 9.86 4.99 11.36
CA SER A 49 10.14 4.05 10.25
C SER A 49 11.57 4.18 9.73
N VAL A 50 12.09 5.40 9.63
CA VAL A 50 13.49 5.65 9.22
C VAL A 50 14.46 5.06 10.25
N ASP A 51 14.20 5.25 11.54
CA ASP A 51 15.02 4.70 12.61
C ASP A 51 14.97 3.17 12.62
N THR A 52 13.78 2.58 12.54
CA THR A 52 13.59 1.11 12.42
C THR A 52 14.37 0.52 11.24
N MET A 53 14.29 1.16 10.07
CA MET A 53 15.02 0.68 8.89
C MET A 53 16.54 0.81 9.06
N ARG A 54 17.02 1.89 9.68
CA ARG A 54 18.44 2.08 9.96
C ARG A 54 18.96 0.99 10.91
N GLU A 55 18.30 0.78 12.03
CA GLU A 55 18.68 -0.24 13.01
C GLU A 55 18.65 -1.65 12.41
N THR A 56 17.62 -1.97 11.63
CA THR A 56 17.52 -3.27 10.95
C THR A 56 18.71 -3.54 10.04
N ARG A 57 19.21 -2.51 9.33
CA ARG A 57 20.37 -2.62 8.44
C ARG A 57 21.69 -2.72 9.22
N GLU A 58 21.89 -1.86 10.21
CA GLU A 58 23.11 -1.82 11.03
C GLU A 58 23.31 -3.09 11.83
N GLU A 59 22.24 -3.64 12.39
CA GLU A 59 22.25 -4.89 13.17
C GLU A 59 22.17 -6.14 12.30
N HIS A 60 22.01 -6.00 10.98
CA HIS A 60 21.84 -7.11 10.04
C HIS A 60 20.72 -8.07 10.44
N ARG A 61 19.62 -7.54 10.96
CA ARG A 61 18.48 -8.34 11.43
C ARG A 61 17.82 -9.10 10.27
N ARG A 62 17.32 -10.30 10.57
CA ARG A 62 16.51 -11.06 9.63
C ARG A 62 15.16 -10.37 9.44
N GLN A 63 14.68 -10.29 8.18
CA GLN A 63 13.42 -9.64 7.84
C GLN A 63 12.38 -10.65 7.37
N VAL A 64 11.13 -10.42 7.76
CA VAL A 64 9.97 -11.21 7.32
C VAL A 64 9.25 -10.44 6.22
N HIS A 65 9.02 -11.10 5.09
CA HIS A 65 8.27 -10.57 3.96
C HIS A 65 6.97 -11.37 3.82
N TYR A 66 5.86 -10.73 4.15
CA TYR A 66 4.54 -11.36 4.15
C TYR A 66 3.75 -10.94 2.90
N LEU A 67 3.57 -11.86 1.97
CA LEU A 67 2.89 -11.64 0.70
C LEU A 67 1.45 -12.15 0.77
N SER A 68 0.48 -11.29 0.51
CA SER A 68 -0.93 -11.65 0.47
C SER A 68 -1.68 -10.80 -0.55
N MET A 69 -2.69 -11.39 -1.18
CA MET A 69 -3.62 -10.64 -2.06
C MET A 69 -4.48 -9.64 -1.29
N GLU A 70 -4.61 -9.82 0.02
CA GLU A 70 -5.42 -8.98 0.88
C GLU A 70 -4.73 -8.61 2.19
N PHE A 71 -5.00 -7.40 2.65
CA PHE A 71 -4.73 -6.92 4.00
C PHE A 71 -5.96 -6.18 4.53
N LEU A 72 -6.80 -6.85 5.30
CA LEU A 72 -7.99 -6.24 5.91
C LEU A 72 -7.58 -5.42 7.15
N MET A 73 -7.05 -4.22 6.90
CA MET A 73 -6.48 -3.35 7.93
C MET A 73 -7.54 -2.71 8.83
N GLY A 74 -8.74 -2.46 8.31
CA GLY A 74 -9.74 -1.64 8.96
C GLY A 74 -9.36 -0.16 8.93
N ARG A 75 -9.91 0.62 9.86
CA ARG A 75 -9.61 2.04 10.07
C ARG A 75 -8.27 2.20 10.80
N SER A 76 -7.46 3.10 10.33
CA SER A 76 -6.08 3.27 10.82
C SER A 76 -5.92 4.40 11.84
N LEU A 77 -6.77 5.43 11.82
CA LEU A 77 -6.58 6.65 12.63
C LEU A 77 -6.59 6.34 14.13
N MET A 78 -7.67 5.74 14.62
CA MET A 78 -7.79 5.41 16.04
C MET A 78 -6.76 4.36 16.47
N LYS A 79 -6.52 3.33 15.62
CA LYS A 79 -5.52 2.30 15.88
C LYS A 79 -4.12 2.89 16.01
N ASN A 80 -3.70 3.73 15.06
CA ASN A 80 -2.38 4.34 15.09
C ASN A 80 -2.24 5.34 16.24
N ALA A 81 -3.25 6.15 16.53
CA ALA A 81 -3.24 7.04 17.68
C ALA A 81 -3.04 6.26 19.01
N PHE A 82 -3.72 5.11 19.14
CA PHE A 82 -3.59 4.23 20.29
C PHE A 82 -2.18 3.60 20.36
N ASN A 83 -1.69 3.02 19.27
CA ASN A 83 -0.39 2.37 19.23
C ASN A 83 0.78 3.34 19.49
N LEU A 84 0.66 4.58 19.00
CA LEU A 84 1.64 5.64 19.24
C LEU A 84 1.56 6.25 20.66
N GLY A 85 0.53 5.89 21.45
CA GLY A 85 0.31 6.43 22.79
C GLY A 85 -0.19 7.88 22.82
N VAL A 86 -0.76 8.37 21.71
CA VAL A 86 -1.23 9.76 21.60
C VAL A 86 -2.76 9.88 21.46
N GLY A 87 -3.50 8.78 21.70
CA GLY A 87 -4.96 8.74 21.51
C GLY A 87 -5.71 9.75 22.37
N GLU A 88 -5.37 9.87 23.66
CA GLU A 88 -5.99 10.84 24.58
C GLU A 88 -5.63 12.27 24.19
N ILE A 89 -4.36 12.51 23.84
CA ILE A 89 -3.87 13.82 23.37
C ILE A 89 -4.59 14.25 22.09
N LEU A 90 -4.79 13.33 21.15
CA LEU A 90 -5.51 13.63 19.90
C LEU A 90 -6.99 13.92 20.19
N THR A 91 -7.63 13.12 21.04
CA THR A 91 -9.05 13.33 21.42
C THR A 91 -9.27 14.70 22.05
N GLU A 92 -8.46 15.06 23.06
CA GLU A 92 -8.55 16.35 23.73
C GLU A 92 -8.24 17.51 22.78
N ALA A 93 -7.24 17.35 21.90
CA ALA A 93 -6.92 18.37 20.91
C ALA A 93 -8.07 18.62 19.91
N LEU A 94 -8.74 17.56 19.45
CA LEU A 94 -9.90 17.68 18.57
C LEU A 94 -11.07 18.38 19.28
N ASP A 95 -11.38 17.98 20.50
CA ASP A 95 -12.45 18.58 21.28
C ASP A 95 -12.21 20.08 21.57
N GLU A 96 -10.96 20.46 21.92
CA GLU A 96 -10.59 21.87 22.10
C GLU A 96 -10.62 22.69 20.79
N LEU A 97 -10.49 22.05 19.62
CA LEU A 97 -10.64 22.67 18.31
C LEU A 97 -12.10 22.72 17.83
N GLY A 98 -13.04 22.19 18.62
CA GLY A 98 -14.47 22.19 18.32
C GLY A 98 -14.97 21.03 17.49
N PHE A 99 -14.16 19.98 17.32
CA PHE A 99 -14.52 18.75 16.62
C PHE A 99 -14.79 17.62 17.61
N ARG A 100 -15.86 16.88 17.41
CA ARG A 100 -16.13 15.70 18.22
C ARG A 100 -15.27 14.52 17.75
N ALA A 101 -14.30 14.11 18.58
CA ALA A 101 -13.31 13.08 18.21
C ALA A 101 -13.95 11.78 17.67
N ALA A 102 -15.09 11.35 18.25
CA ALA A 102 -15.82 10.18 17.78
C ALA A 102 -16.28 10.31 16.31
N ASP A 103 -16.76 11.49 15.91
CA ASP A 103 -17.20 11.72 14.52
C ASP A 103 -16.02 11.72 13.55
N ILE A 104 -14.89 12.28 13.98
CA ILE A 104 -13.66 12.27 13.20
C ILE A 104 -13.17 10.83 12.98
N PHE A 105 -13.13 9.99 14.01
CA PHE A 105 -12.74 8.57 13.88
C PHE A 105 -13.73 7.77 13.01
N GLU A 106 -15.04 8.05 13.11
CA GLU A 106 -16.06 7.38 12.30
C GLU A 106 -16.08 7.83 10.83
N SER A 107 -15.55 9.01 10.53
CA SER A 107 -15.48 9.52 9.16
C SER A 107 -14.41 8.84 8.30
N GLU A 108 -13.45 8.12 8.90
CA GLU A 108 -12.43 7.36 8.17
C GLU A 108 -13.05 6.14 7.49
N PRO A 109 -12.89 5.94 6.17
CA PRO A 109 -13.29 4.71 5.51
C PRO A 109 -12.34 3.56 5.85
N ASP A 110 -12.83 2.34 5.85
CA ASP A 110 -11.98 1.16 5.86
C ASP A 110 -11.10 1.13 4.61
N ALA A 111 -9.83 0.74 4.75
CA ALA A 111 -8.98 0.55 3.60
C ALA A 111 -9.50 -0.62 2.75
N GLY A 112 -9.79 -0.35 1.47
CA GLY A 112 -10.34 -1.32 0.51
C GLY A 112 -9.32 -2.38 0.04
N LEU A 113 -8.53 -2.91 0.97
CA LEU A 113 -7.39 -3.80 0.71
C LEU A 113 -7.66 -5.25 1.12
N GLY A 114 -8.83 -5.56 1.62
CA GLY A 114 -9.16 -6.92 2.07
C GLY A 114 -10.65 -7.13 2.26
N ASN A 115 -11.06 -8.38 2.41
CA ASN A 115 -12.47 -8.77 2.51
C ASN A 115 -12.76 -9.76 3.64
N GLY A 116 -11.88 -10.73 3.88
CA GLY A 116 -12.19 -11.86 4.75
C GLY A 116 -11.08 -12.26 5.71
N GLY A 117 -11.16 -13.53 6.14
CA GLY A 117 -10.24 -14.10 7.13
C GLY A 117 -8.78 -14.10 6.71
N LEU A 118 -8.50 -14.33 5.41
CA LEU A 118 -7.14 -14.28 4.86
C LEU A 118 -6.52 -12.89 5.06
N GLY A 119 -7.25 -11.84 4.66
CA GLY A 119 -6.79 -10.46 4.79
C GLY A 119 -6.70 -10.01 6.25
N ARG A 120 -7.62 -10.46 7.12
CA ARG A 120 -7.54 -10.14 8.54
C ARG A 120 -6.38 -10.83 9.22
N LEU A 121 -6.08 -12.08 8.87
CA LEU A 121 -4.91 -12.80 9.37
C LEU A 121 -3.61 -12.07 8.99
N ALA A 122 -3.47 -11.65 7.74
CA ALA A 122 -2.32 -10.89 7.26
C ALA A 122 -2.14 -9.58 8.05
N ALA A 123 -3.22 -8.82 8.25
CA ALA A 123 -3.21 -7.58 9.03
C ALA A 123 -2.81 -7.83 10.49
N CYS A 124 -3.37 -8.87 11.14
CA CYS A 124 -3.02 -9.21 12.53
C CYS A 124 -1.57 -9.66 12.67
N TYR A 125 -1.02 -10.43 11.73
CA TYR A 125 0.38 -10.81 11.77
C TYR A 125 1.31 -9.60 11.62
N LEU A 126 0.99 -8.68 10.71
CA LEU A 126 1.82 -7.49 10.53
C LEU A 126 1.80 -6.60 11.79
N ASP A 127 0.63 -6.38 12.39
CA ASP A 127 0.49 -5.66 13.66
C ASP A 127 1.25 -6.35 14.80
N SER A 128 1.15 -7.69 14.90
CA SER A 128 1.83 -8.48 15.94
C SER A 128 3.36 -8.47 15.78
N MET A 129 3.86 -8.64 14.56
CA MET A 129 5.30 -8.56 14.28
C MET A 129 5.84 -7.17 14.62
N THR A 130 5.10 -6.12 14.30
CA THR A 130 5.51 -4.75 14.63
C THR A 130 5.56 -4.53 16.14
N THR A 131 4.56 -5.00 16.88
CA THR A 131 4.49 -4.89 18.35
C THR A 131 5.61 -5.69 19.05
N LEU A 132 6.10 -6.75 18.41
CA LEU A 132 7.19 -7.58 18.92
C LEU A 132 8.59 -7.15 18.42
N ASP A 133 8.70 -5.99 17.82
CA ASP A 133 9.95 -5.45 17.23
C ASP A 133 10.59 -6.39 16.19
N ILE A 134 9.77 -7.18 15.49
CA ILE A 134 10.23 -8.04 14.41
C ILE A 134 10.24 -7.24 13.11
N PRO A 135 11.41 -7.04 12.46
CA PRO A 135 11.47 -6.37 11.15
C PRO A 135 10.65 -7.13 10.11
N ALA A 136 9.60 -6.52 9.62
CA ALA A 136 8.69 -7.14 8.66
C ALA A 136 8.21 -6.14 7.61
N ALA A 137 7.79 -6.68 6.47
CA ALA A 137 7.05 -5.92 5.46
C ALA A 137 5.92 -6.78 4.90
N GLY A 138 4.72 -6.21 4.81
CA GLY A 138 3.61 -6.76 4.07
C GLY A 138 3.67 -6.32 2.61
N TYR A 139 3.17 -7.16 1.69
CA TYR A 139 3.12 -6.83 0.27
C TYR A 139 1.79 -7.25 -0.34
N SER A 140 1.18 -6.34 -1.10
CA SER A 140 -0.08 -6.55 -1.83
C SER A 140 -0.18 -5.61 -3.02
N ILE A 141 -1.37 -5.53 -3.61
CA ILE A 141 -1.70 -4.58 -4.68
C ILE A 141 -2.37 -3.34 -4.08
N CYS A 142 -2.06 -2.17 -4.61
CA CYS A 142 -2.68 -0.90 -4.27
C CYS A 142 -4.03 -0.75 -4.99
N TYR A 143 -5.02 -1.57 -4.64
CA TYR A 143 -6.31 -1.55 -5.32
C TYR A 143 -6.92 -0.15 -5.31
N GLU A 144 -7.39 0.28 -6.49
CA GLU A 144 -8.08 1.57 -6.62
C GLU A 144 -9.46 1.51 -5.93
N LEU A 145 -10.16 0.41 -6.13
CA LEU A 145 -11.47 0.14 -5.54
C LEU A 145 -11.37 -1.09 -4.63
N GLY A 146 -12.05 -1.04 -3.48
CA GLY A 146 -12.32 -2.22 -2.67
C GLY A 146 -13.25 -3.21 -3.39
N ILE A 147 -13.73 -4.24 -2.68
CA ILE A 147 -14.66 -5.21 -3.29
C ILE A 147 -15.93 -4.49 -3.72
N PHE A 148 -16.66 -3.91 -2.79
CA PHE A 148 -17.80 -3.04 -3.03
C PHE A 148 -18.25 -2.34 -1.75
N ARG A 149 -18.98 -1.24 -1.90
CA ARG A 149 -19.67 -0.54 -0.84
C ARG A 149 -21.12 -0.96 -0.79
N GLN A 150 -21.57 -1.49 0.34
CA GLN A 150 -22.95 -1.88 0.52
C GLN A 150 -23.87 -0.69 0.79
N ARG A 151 -25.06 -0.71 0.14
CA ARG A 151 -26.19 0.14 0.49
C ARG A 151 -27.48 -0.69 0.54
N ILE A 152 -28.40 -0.26 1.39
CA ILE A 152 -29.76 -0.79 1.39
C ILE A 152 -30.65 0.27 0.73
N VAL A 153 -31.29 -0.11 -0.37
CA VAL A 153 -32.25 0.70 -1.13
C VAL A 153 -33.52 -0.11 -1.27
N ASP A 154 -34.65 0.43 -0.82
CA ASP A 154 -35.96 -0.24 -0.84
C ASP A 154 -35.95 -1.66 -0.24
N GLY A 155 -35.16 -1.83 0.85
CA GLY A 155 -35.02 -3.12 1.55
C GLY A 155 -34.12 -4.15 0.85
N GLN A 156 -33.48 -3.80 -0.25
CA GLN A 156 -32.56 -4.66 -1.01
C GLN A 156 -31.13 -4.15 -0.91
N GLN A 157 -30.17 -5.06 -0.90
CA GLN A 157 -28.75 -4.72 -0.97
C GLN A 157 -28.42 -4.22 -2.38
N VAL A 158 -27.72 -3.09 -2.43
CA VAL A 158 -27.11 -2.53 -3.65
C VAL A 158 -25.62 -2.40 -3.45
N GLU A 159 -24.84 -2.85 -4.44
CA GLU A 159 -23.40 -2.79 -4.46
C GLU A 159 -22.95 -1.57 -5.25
N LEU A 160 -22.07 -0.78 -4.66
CA LEU A 160 -21.50 0.43 -5.26
C LEU A 160 -19.97 0.35 -5.27
N PRO A 161 -19.27 1.05 -6.19
CA PRO A 161 -17.82 1.17 -6.15
C PRO A 161 -17.35 1.71 -4.79
N ASP A 162 -16.34 1.07 -4.21
CA ASP A 162 -15.73 1.49 -2.94
C ASP A 162 -14.48 2.34 -3.21
N ASN A 163 -14.67 3.65 -3.33
CA ASN A 163 -13.61 4.64 -3.56
C ASN A 163 -12.87 4.98 -2.24
N TRP A 164 -12.35 4.01 -1.55
CA TRP A 164 -11.74 4.19 -0.23
C TRP A 164 -10.55 5.17 -0.23
N LYS A 165 -9.83 5.31 -1.37
CA LYS A 165 -8.67 6.21 -1.49
C LYS A 165 -9.03 7.69 -1.39
N ASP A 166 -10.27 8.08 -1.64
CA ASP A 166 -10.69 9.50 -1.60
C ASP A 166 -10.41 10.14 -0.24
N LEU A 167 -10.63 9.40 0.84
CA LEU A 167 -10.30 9.84 2.20
C LEU A 167 -9.14 9.03 2.81
N GLY A 168 -9.15 7.71 2.67
CA GLY A 168 -8.13 6.82 3.24
C GLY A 168 -6.75 6.91 2.58
N GLY A 169 -6.63 7.55 1.42
CA GLY A 169 -5.35 7.76 0.74
C GLY A 169 -4.34 8.62 1.50
N ALA A 170 -4.75 9.28 2.60
CA ALA A 170 -3.84 10.03 3.46
C ALA A 170 -2.71 9.16 4.07
N TRP A 171 -2.94 7.86 4.22
CA TRP A 171 -1.96 6.91 4.74
C TRP A 171 -0.95 6.42 3.71
N LEU A 172 -1.23 6.59 2.42
CA LEU A 172 -0.39 6.11 1.34
C LEU A 172 0.76 7.07 1.04
N LEU A 173 1.97 6.54 0.96
CA LEU A 173 3.18 7.26 0.58
C LEU A 173 3.74 6.67 -0.71
N PRO A 174 3.48 7.26 -1.88
CA PRO A 174 4.05 6.81 -3.14
C PRO A 174 5.58 6.97 -3.16
N LYS A 175 6.28 5.95 -3.68
CA LYS A 175 7.75 5.94 -3.84
C LYS A 175 8.15 5.63 -5.30
N PRO A 176 7.89 6.52 -6.24
CA PRO A 176 8.12 6.26 -7.66
C PRO A 176 9.59 5.97 -8.02
N GLN A 177 10.53 6.39 -7.17
CA GLN A 177 11.94 6.08 -7.33
C GLN A 177 12.29 4.59 -7.08
N GLU A 178 11.38 3.84 -6.47
CA GLU A 178 11.54 2.41 -6.20
C GLU A 178 10.65 1.54 -7.13
N THR A 179 10.27 2.08 -8.29
CA THR A 179 9.45 1.38 -9.29
C THR A 179 10.18 0.15 -9.82
N GLU A 180 9.47 -0.97 -9.93
CA GLU A 180 9.93 -2.19 -10.59
C GLU A 180 9.17 -2.38 -11.91
N THR A 181 9.81 -3.05 -12.88
CA THR A 181 9.16 -3.41 -14.14
C THR A 181 8.75 -4.88 -14.12
N VAL A 182 7.48 -5.14 -14.41
CA VAL A 182 6.94 -6.50 -14.52
C VAL A 182 6.60 -6.80 -15.97
N CYS A 183 7.16 -7.88 -16.51
CA CYS A 183 6.99 -8.29 -17.89
C CYS A 183 5.95 -9.40 -18.01
N PHE A 184 5.01 -9.27 -18.96
CA PHE A 184 3.96 -10.22 -19.23
C PHE A 184 4.07 -10.78 -20.65
N GLY A 185 3.83 -12.08 -20.82
CA GLY A 185 3.86 -12.74 -22.12
C GLY A 185 5.25 -12.83 -22.71
N GLY A 186 5.34 -12.75 -24.04
CA GLY A 186 6.60 -12.89 -24.76
C GLY A 186 7.13 -14.31 -24.83
N THR A 187 8.38 -14.44 -25.27
CA THR A 187 9.16 -15.68 -25.33
C THR A 187 10.47 -15.51 -24.57
N VAL A 188 11.05 -16.60 -24.13
CA VAL A 188 12.33 -16.57 -23.43
C VAL A 188 13.40 -17.19 -24.32
N ARG A 189 14.40 -16.40 -24.69
CA ARG A 189 15.61 -16.88 -25.37
C ARG A 189 16.67 -17.22 -24.33
N GLN A 190 17.17 -18.45 -24.38
CA GLN A 190 18.26 -18.93 -23.52
C GLN A 190 19.49 -19.18 -24.33
N PHE A 191 20.64 -18.72 -23.88
CA PHE A 191 21.94 -19.02 -24.50
C PHE A 191 23.05 -19.02 -23.44
N TRP A 192 24.12 -19.79 -23.76
CA TRP A 192 25.31 -19.85 -22.92
C TRP A 192 26.39 -18.94 -23.50
N ASP A 193 26.99 -18.12 -22.64
CA ASP A 193 28.14 -17.30 -22.98
C ASP A 193 29.12 -17.32 -21.78
N ASP A 194 30.41 -17.56 -22.06
CA ASP A 194 31.47 -17.72 -21.06
C ASP A 194 31.12 -18.66 -19.88
N GLY A 195 30.41 -19.75 -20.17
CA GLY A 195 29.97 -20.72 -19.17
C GLY A 195 28.83 -20.26 -18.26
N ARG A 196 28.19 -19.14 -18.59
CA ARG A 196 27.01 -18.63 -17.90
C ARG A 196 25.76 -18.76 -18.76
N LEU A 197 24.68 -19.15 -18.15
CA LEU A 197 23.37 -19.15 -18.80
C LEU A 197 22.80 -17.72 -18.79
N HIS A 198 22.53 -17.22 -20.00
CA HIS A 198 21.78 -15.97 -20.20
C HIS A 198 20.33 -16.30 -20.55
N VAL A 199 19.42 -15.61 -19.89
CA VAL A 199 17.97 -15.74 -20.07
C VAL A 199 17.44 -14.36 -20.43
N VAL A 200 16.98 -14.18 -21.66
CA VAL A 200 16.53 -12.89 -22.18
C VAL A 200 15.07 -13.01 -22.62
N PRO A 201 14.14 -12.29 -22.00
CA PRO A 201 12.78 -12.18 -22.48
C PRO A 201 12.73 -11.36 -23.78
N GLU A 202 11.83 -11.71 -24.70
CA GLU A 202 11.63 -11.03 -25.98
C GLU A 202 10.15 -10.90 -26.31
N GLY A 203 9.70 -9.68 -26.68
CA GLY A 203 8.32 -9.41 -27.09
C GLY A 203 7.31 -9.40 -25.95
N GLU A 204 7.77 -9.14 -24.73
CA GLU A 204 6.93 -8.96 -23.55
C GLU A 204 6.21 -7.61 -23.55
N THR A 205 5.13 -7.56 -22.78
CA THR A 205 4.44 -6.31 -22.41
C THR A 205 4.86 -5.90 -21.01
N GLU A 206 5.43 -4.72 -20.89
CA GLU A 206 5.87 -4.18 -19.61
C GLU A 206 4.76 -3.45 -18.87
N VAL A 207 4.72 -3.62 -17.55
CA VAL A 207 3.89 -2.85 -16.63
C VAL A 207 4.77 -2.34 -15.49
N LEU A 208 4.66 -1.06 -15.17
CA LEU A 208 5.35 -0.45 -14.05
C LEU A 208 4.60 -0.77 -12.76
N ALA A 209 5.32 -1.32 -11.79
CA ALA A 209 4.85 -1.52 -10.42
C ALA A 209 5.40 -0.39 -9.55
N ILE A 210 4.54 0.58 -9.23
CA ILE A 210 4.91 1.74 -8.43
C ILE A 210 4.52 1.46 -6.97
N PRO A 211 5.49 1.44 -6.03
CA PRO A 211 5.16 1.16 -4.65
C PRO A 211 4.52 2.37 -3.96
N CYS A 212 3.46 2.09 -3.21
CA CYS A 212 2.82 2.99 -2.26
C CYS A 212 2.93 2.33 -0.89
N ASP A 213 3.70 2.92 0.01
CA ASP A 213 3.91 2.38 1.34
C ASP A 213 2.86 2.93 2.33
N MET A 214 2.39 2.06 3.21
CA MET A 214 1.55 2.39 4.36
C MET A 214 2.28 1.92 5.62
N GLU A 215 2.55 2.84 6.53
CA GLU A 215 3.28 2.52 7.75
C GLU A 215 2.39 1.89 8.81
N ILE A 216 2.96 0.97 9.58
CA ILE A 216 2.27 0.17 10.60
C ILE A 216 3.01 0.38 11.92
N ALA A 217 2.40 1.11 12.84
CA ALA A 217 2.96 1.35 14.16
C ALA A 217 2.70 0.17 15.12
N GLY A 218 3.70 -0.24 15.87
CA GLY A 218 3.57 -1.21 16.95
C GLY A 218 2.96 -0.60 18.22
N TYR A 219 2.33 -1.44 19.05
CA TYR A 219 1.79 -1.03 20.33
C TYR A 219 2.88 -1.04 21.41
N GLY A 220 3.07 0.11 22.08
CA GLY A 220 4.02 0.23 23.18
C GLY A 220 5.49 0.12 22.78
N THR A 221 5.80 0.32 21.50
CA THR A 221 7.15 0.32 20.93
C THR A 221 7.32 1.46 19.94
N ASP A 222 8.56 1.82 19.64
CA ASP A 222 8.88 2.79 18.57
C ASP A 222 9.05 2.12 17.19
N HIS A 223 8.95 0.79 17.14
CA HIS A 223 9.10 0.03 15.90
C HIS A 223 7.95 0.28 14.92
N VAL A 224 8.30 0.52 13.66
CA VAL A 224 7.34 0.76 12.57
C VAL A 224 7.71 -0.10 11.38
N ASN A 225 6.81 -1.01 11.01
CA ASN A 225 6.91 -1.82 9.80
C ASN A 225 6.16 -1.16 8.63
N THR A 226 6.27 -1.75 7.45
CA THR A 226 5.67 -1.21 6.23
C THR A 226 4.74 -2.23 5.57
N LEU A 227 3.56 -1.78 5.15
CA LEU A 227 2.74 -2.47 4.15
C LEU A 227 3.00 -1.81 2.79
N ARG A 228 3.71 -2.50 1.89
CA ARG A 228 4.00 -2.04 0.53
C ARG A 228 2.93 -2.50 -0.44
N LEU A 229 2.30 -1.56 -1.10
CA LEU A 229 1.22 -1.78 -2.05
C LEU A 229 1.69 -1.38 -3.46
N TRP A 230 1.53 -2.28 -4.43
CA TRP A 230 1.97 -2.03 -5.80
C TRP A 230 0.83 -1.46 -6.66
N ASP A 231 0.98 -0.23 -7.14
CA ASP A 231 0.11 0.37 -8.16
C ASP A 231 0.64 0.03 -9.55
N ALA A 232 -0.26 -0.22 -10.50
CA ALA A 232 0.08 -0.66 -11.85
C ALA A 232 -0.09 0.48 -12.85
N LYS A 233 0.97 0.80 -13.61
CA LYS A 233 0.95 1.84 -14.64
C LYS A 233 1.60 1.36 -15.94
N SER A 234 1.18 1.94 -17.05
CA SER A 234 1.85 1.73 -18.34
C SER A 234 3.17 2.47 -18.39
N PRO A 235 4.26 1.86 -18.88
CA PRO A 235 5.50 2.58 -19.19
C PRO A 235 5.37 3.46 -20.44
N THR A 236 4.41 3.15 -21.31
CA THR A 236 4.21 3.86 -22.56
C THR A 236 3.52 5.21 -22.31
N PRO A 237 4.06 6.33 -22.79
CA PRO A 237 3.36 7.59 -22.73
C PRO A 237 2.03 7.55 -23.50
N LEU A 238 1.12 8.46 -23.18
CA LEU A 238 -0.11 8.64 -23.94
C LEU A 238 0.22 8.84 -25.43
N ASP A 239 -0.45 8.09 -26.32
CA ASP A 239 -0.27 8.30 -27.77
C ASP A 239 -0.87 9.64 -28.22
N MET A 240 -0.01 10.64 -28.23
CA MET A 240 -0.40 12.02 -28.60
C MET A 240 -0.82 12.12 -30.07
N SER A 241 -0.39 11.21 -30.93
CA SER A 241 -0.79 11.20 -32.34
C SER A 241 -2.26 10.77 -32.47
N LEU A 242 -2.62 9.64 -31.85
CA LEU A 242 -4.02 9.18 -31.78
C LEU A 242 -4.91 10.20 -31.06
N PHE A 243 -4.41 10.76 -29.96
CA PHE A 243 -5.15 11.79 -29.20
C PHE A 243 -5.46 13.01 -30.08
N SER A 244 -4.48 13.51 -30.84
CA SER A 244 -4.65 14.67 -31.76
C SER A 244 -5.59 14.38 -32.93
N GLN A 245 -5.76 13.11 -33.31
CA GLN A 245 -6.68 12.66 -34.35
C GLN A 245 -8.11 12.46 -33.81
N GLY A 246 -8.36 12.68 -32.51
CA GLY A 246 -9.68 12.48 -31.89
C GLY A 246 -9.93 11.02 -31.46
N GLU A 247 -8.98 10.12 -31.59
CA GLU A 247 -9.07 8.71 -31.20
C GLU A 247 -8.75 8.51 -29.71
N TYR A 248 -9.42 9.23 -28.83
CA TYR A 248 -9.10 9.33 -27.40
C TYR A 248 -9.09 7.98 -26.66
N LEU A 249 -10.02 7.08 -26.98
CA LEU A 249 -10.10 5.76 -26.34
C LEU A 249 -8.91 4.89 -26.74
N ARG A 250 -8.54 4.88 -28.03
CA ARG A 250 -7.38 4.12 -28.51
C ARG A 250 -6.07 4.67 -27.95
N ALA A 251 -5.97 6.00 -27.82
CA ALA A 251 -4.80 6.63 -27.22
C ALA A 251 -4.58 6.21 -25.76
N GLN A 252 -5.63 5.78 -25.03
CA GLN A 252 -5.59 5.37 -23.63
C GLN A 252 -5.60 3.86 -23.44
N GLU A 253 -5.75 3.05 -24.46
CA GLU A 253 -5.97 1.60 -24.36
C GLU A 253 -4.85 0.90 -23.56
N GLN A 254 -3.59 1.20 -23.87
CA GLN A 254 -2.44 0.60 -23.17
C GLN A 254 -2.39 1.00 -21.69
N HIS A 255 -2.74 2.24 -21.38
CA HIS A 255 -2.84 2.71 -19.99
C HIS A 255 -3.93 1.97 -19.23
N ALA A 256 -5.13 1.87 -19.83
CA ALA A 256 -6.26 1.19 -19.23
C ALA A 256 -5.97 -0.29 -18.98
N MET A 257 -5.29 -0.97 -19.90
CA MET A 257 -4.90 -2.39 -19.73
C MET A 257 -3.94 -2.59 -18.55
N ALA A 258 -2.94 -1.75 -18.40
CA ALA A 258 -2.00 -1.83 -17.28
C ALA A 258 -2.71 -1.52 -15.94
N GLU A 259 -3.48 -0.43 -15.88
CA GLU A 259 -4.18 0.00 -14.68
C GLU A 259 -5.26 -0.98 -14.21
N THR A 260 -5.83 -1.79 -15.12
CA THR A 260 -6.82 -2.82 -14.78
C THR A 260 -6.28 -3.81 -13.74
N ILE A 261 -4.96 -4.08 -13.72
CA ILE A 261 -4.33 -4.99 -12.75
C ILE A 261 -4.57 -4.54 -11.30
N ALA A 262 -4.48 -3.23 -11.05
CA ALA A 262 -4.67 -2.66 -9.71
C ALA A 262 -6.08 -2.06 -9.49
N LYS A 263 -7.05 -2.34 -10.38
CA LYS A 263 -8.35 -1.67 -10.35
C LYS A 263 -9.24 -2.14 -9.22
N VAL A 264 -9.46 -3.45 -9.11
CA VAL A 264 -10.45 -4.05 -8.20
C VAL A 264 -9.87 -5.27 -7.49
N LEU A 265 -10.14 -5.37 -6.20
CA LEU A 265 -9.88 -6.58 -5.41
C LEU A 265 -10.91 -7.67 -5.82
N TYR A 266 -10.42 -8.85 -6.20
CA TYR A 266 -11.23 -10.01 -6.62
C TYR A 266 -12.24 -9.72 -7.74
N PRO A 267 -11.75 -9.40 -8.96
CA PRO A 267 -12.64 -9.36 -10.12
C PRO A 267 -13.30 -10.73 -10.33
N GLU A 268 -14.52 -10.71 -10.89
CA GLU A 268 -15.25 -11.94 -11.23
C GLU A 268 -14.42 -12.81 -12.18
N ASP A 269 -14.33 -14.12 -11.90
CA ASP A 269 -13.50 -15.07 -12.65
C ASP A 269 -14.30 -16.24 -13.27
N ASN A 270 -15.59 -16.02 -13.52
CA ASN A 270 -16.47 -16.98 -14.20
C ASN A 270 -16.17 -17.10 -15.71
N HIS A 271 -15.39 -16.19 -16.26
CA HIS A 271 -15.01 -16.11 -17.67
C HIS A 271 -13.48 -16.03 -17.86
N PRO A 272 -12.96 -16.33 -19.07
CA PRO A 272 -11.51 -16.39 -19.33
C PRO A 272 -10.76 -15.10 -19.00
N GLU A 273 -11.36 -13.95 -19.31
CA GLU A 273 -10.76 -12.63 -19.06
C GLU A 273 -10.56 -12.38 -17.56
N GLY A 274 -11.54 -12.70 -16.74
CA GLY A 274 -11.45 -12.57 -15.29
C GLY A 274 -10.40 -13.50 -14.68
N LYS A 275 -10.33 -14.77 -15.15
CA LYS A 275 -9.27 -15.70 -14.75
C LYS A 275 -7.88 -15.17 -15.13
N SER A 276 -7.74 -14.64 -16.35
CA SER A 276 -6.50 -14.04 -16.82
C SER A 276 -6.11 -12.83 -15.98
N LEU A 277 -7.06 -11.96 -15.62
CA LEU A 277 -6.79 -10.80 -14.79
C LEU A 277 -6.35 -11.20 -13.38
N ARG A 278 -7.02 -12.17 -12.75
CA ARG A 278 -6.60 -12.67 -11.43
C ARG A 278 -5.20 -13.27 -11.46
N LEU A 279 -4.85 -14.03 -12.49
CA LEU A 279 -3.49 -14.55 -12.65
C LEU A 279 -2.48 -13.41 -12.83
N LYS A 280 -2.81 -12.39 -13.64
CA LYS A 280 -1.95 -11.20 -13.82
C LYS A 280 -1.75 -10.44 -12.51
N GLN A 281 -2.79 -10.27 -11.70
CA GLN A 281 -2.70 -9.62 -10.39
C GLN A 281 -1.69 -10.33 -9.48
N GLN A 282 -1.79 -11.66 -9.38
CA GLN A 282 -0.91 -12.47 -8.54
C GLN A 282 0.54 -12.42 -9.03
N TYR A 283 0.76 -12.64 -10.32
CA TYR A 283 2.09 -12.57 -10.91
C TYR A 283 2.70 -11.17 -10.76
N PHE A 284 1.91 -10.11 -11.00
CA PHE A 284 2.34 -8.72 -10.91
C PHE A 284 2.94 -8.41 -9.53
N PHE A 285 2.18 -8.59 -8.47
CA PHE A 285 2.64 -8.17 -7.15
C PHE A 285 3.76 -9.07 -6.61
N VAL A 286 3.75 -10.37 -6.90
CA VAL A 286 4.82 -11.28 -6.48
C VAL A 286 6.11 -10.95 -7.22
N SER A 287 6.06 -10.76 -8.55
CA SER A 287 7.23 -10.39 -9.35
C SER A 287 7.85 -9.08 -8.87
N ALA A 288 7.05 -8.02 -8.72
CA ALA A 288 7.52 -6.73 -8.23
C ALA A 288 8.13 -6.85 -6.81
N THR A 289 7.47 -7.61 -5.93
CA THR A 289 7.93 -7.82 -4.56
C THR A 289 9.28 -8.53 -4.51
N VAL A 290 9.41 -9.65 -5.21
CA VAL A 290 10.67 -10.43 -5.21
C VAL A 290 11.81 -9.62 -5.81
N GLN A 291 11.59 -8.92 -6.91
CA GLN A 291 12.59 -8.00 -7.50
C GLN A 291 13.05 -6.96 -6.47
N SER A 292 12.12 -6.29 -5.80
CA SER A 292 12.43 -5.28 -4.78
C SER A 292 13.20 -5.85 -3.59
N ILE A 293 12.81 -7.02 -3.07
CA ILE A 293 13.49 -7.67 -1.94
C ILE A 293 14.93 -8.06 -2.33
N VAL A 294 15.09 -8.70 -3.49
CA VAL A 294 16.42 -9.15 -3.98
C VAL A 294 17.33 -7.93 -4.25
N ARG A 295 16.82 -6.91 -4.91
CA ARG A 295 17.58 -5.68 -5.17
C ARG A 295 18.05 -5.03 -3.86
N LYS A 296 17.16 -4.81 -2.90
CA LYS A 296 17.52 -4.25 -1.58
C LYS A 296 18.51 -5.12 -0.82
N HIS A 297 18.37 -6.44 -0.90
CA HIS A 297 19.33 -7.36 -0.29
C HIS A 297 20.73 -7.20 -0.90
N ILE A 298 20.83 -7.17 -2.23
CA ILE A 298 22.12 -7.01 -2.92
C ILE A 298 22.73 -5.63 -2.62
N GLU A 299 21.93 -4.57 -2.56
CA GLU A 299 22.39 -3.23 -2.18
C GLU A 299 23.04 -3.21 -0.77
N VAL A 300 22.50 -3.98 0.18
CA VAL A 300 23.02 -4.03 1.55
C VAL A 300 24.19 -5.00 1.71
N TYR A 301 24.13 -6.17 1.09
CA TYR A 301 25.08 -7.26 1.34
C TYR A 301 26.05 -7.51 0.18
N GLY A 302 25.86 -6.90 -0.99
CA GLY A 302 26.70 -7.06 -2.18
C GLY A 302 26.58 -8.41 -2.87
N THR A 303 25.75 -9.32 -2.39
CA THR A 303 25.59 -10.69 -2.88
C THR A 303 24.19 -11.23 -2.60
N ALA A 304 23.70 -12.15 -3.42
CA ALA A 304 22.50 -12.93 -3.16
C ALA A 304 22.77 -14.26 -2.42
N ALA A 305 24.03 -14.65 -2.22
CA ALA A 305 24.40 -15.97 -1.67
C ALA A 305 23.86 -16.20 -0.24
N ASN A 306 23.80 -15.15 0.59
CA ASN A 306 23.30 -15.18 1.96
C ASN A 306 21.83 -14.76 2.09
N PHE A 307 21.08 -14.74 0.99
CA PHE A 307 19.67 -14.29 0.99
C PHE A 307 18.81 -15.05 2.00
N HIS A 308 18.96 -16.37 2.05
CA HIS A 308 18.23 -17.26 2.96
C HIS A 308 18.52 -17.05 4.45
N GLU A 309 19.65 -16.42 4.79
CA GLU A 309 20.03 -16.10 6.17
C GLU A 309 19.32 -14.83 6.66
N LYS A 310 19.00 -13.92 5.76
CA LYS A 310 18.52 -12.57 6.06
C LYS A 310 17.05 -12.33 5.75
N ASN A 311 16.46 -13.17 4.89
CA ASN A 311 15.08 -12.97 4.44
C ASN A 311 14.24 -14.23 4.66
N VAL A 312 13.02 -14.03 5.12
CA VAL A 312 11.98 -15.07 5.22
C VAL A 312 10.78 -14.58 4.43
N ILE A 313 10.37 -15.34 3.43
CA ILE A 313 9.19 -15.01 2.61
C ILE A 313 8.07 -15.96 3.00
N GLN A 314 6.95 -15.38 3.44
CA GLN A 314 5.69 -16.08 3.70
C GLN A 314 4.68 -15.66 2.66
N ILE A 315 4.16 -16.64 1.92
CA ILE A 315 3.10 -16.43 0.93
C ILE A 315 1.79 -16.95 1.52
N ASN A 316 0.78 -16.12 1.58
CA ASN A 316 -0.52 -16.46 2.14
C ASN A 316 -1.62 -16.19 1.10
N ASP A 317 -1.93 -17.22 0.33
CA ASP A 317 -3.09 -17.28 -0.56
C ASP A 317 -3.47 -18.74 -0.77
N THR A 318 -4.73 -18.95 -1.16
CA THR A 318 -5.27 -20.27 -1.49
C THR A 318 -5.22 -20.58 -2.98
N HIS A 319 -4.88 -19.59 -3.82
CA HIS A 319 -4.84 -19.76 -5.27
C HIS A 319 -3.48 -20.32 -5.74
N PRO A 320 -3.44 -21.43 -6.48
CA PRO A 320 -2.19 -22.10 -6.87
C PRO A 320 -1.27 -21.22 -7.74
N ALA A 321 -1.82 -20.28 -8.51
CA ALA A 321 -1.02 -19.38 -9.36
C ALA A 321 -0.10 -18.43 -8.56
N LEU A 322 -0.34 -18.21 -7.28
CA LEU A 322 0.53 -17.41 -6.43
C LEU A 322 1.85 -18.12 -6.13
N VAL A 323 1.81 -19.45 -6.08
CA VAL A 323 2.96 -20.30 -5.71
C VAL A 323 3.85 -20.61 -6.90
N ILE A 324 3.31 -20.58 -8.11
CA ILE A 324 4.02 -20.85 -9.36
C ILE A 324 4.80 -19.62 -9.81
#